data_675000fc3b527b14bafa679cc46348b6
#
_entry.id   675000fc3b527b14bafa679cc46348b6
#
_cell.length_a   1.000
_cell.length_b   1.000
_cell.length_c   1.000
_cell.angle_alpha   90.00
_cell.angle_beta   90.00
_cell.angle_gamma   90.00
#
_symmetry.space_group_name_H-M   'P 1'
#
loop_
_entity.id
_entity.type
_entity.pdbx_description
1 polymer ?
#
loop_
_entity_poly.entity_id
_entity_poly.type
_entity_poly.pdbx_seq_one_letter_code
_entity_poly.pdbx_strand_id
1 'polypeptide(L)'
;MKEFLRKKNIIFSAKRYGIDALGAMAQGLFASLLIGTIISTLGEQLGIGILVTVGGYAKGATGAAMAISIGVALQCPPLVLFSLAAVGMAANELGGAGGPLAVLVVTIFAAEFGKLVSKETKIDIIVTPFVTICVGVLLSLGCAPAIGAAASTVGTAIMWATELQPFFMGIIVSVIVGIALTL
;
A
#
# COMPACT_ATOMS: atom_id res chain seq x y z
N MET A 1 -2.08 11.24 -28.11
CA MET A 1 -1.77 10.42 -26.91
C MET A 1 -1.57 11.26 -25.67
N LYS A 2 -0.69 12.28 -25.65
CA LYS A 2 -0.46 13.16 -24.47
C LYS A 2 -1.72 13.90 -23.99
N GLU A 3 -2.56 14.39 -24.87
CA GLU A 3 -3.81 15.07 -24.52
C GLU A 3 -4.84 14.11 -23.89
N PHE A 4 -4.93 12.88 -24.37
CA PHE A 4 -5.79 11.84 -23.80
C PHE A 4 -5.37 11.49 -22.37
N LEU A 5 -4.07 11.25 -22.13
CA LEU A 5 -3.54 11.00 -20.78
C LEU A 5 -3.79 12.17 -19.84
N ARG A 6 -3.63 13.41 -20.31
CA ARG A 6 -3.90 14.62 -19.54
C ARG A 6 -5.38 14.77 -19.21
N LYS A 7 -6.29 14.41 -20.13
CA LYS A 7 -7.74 14.41 -19.89
C LYS A 7 -8.14 13.37 -18.83
N LYS A 8 -7.42 12.25 -18.76
CA LYS A 8 -7.60 11.20 -17.74
C LYS A 8 -6.84 11.48 -16.44
N ASN A 9 -6.22 12.65 -16.32
CA ASN A 9 -5.41 13.03 -15.16
C ASN A 9 -4.26 12.05 -14.86
N ILE A 10 -3.68 11.47 -15.92
CA ILE A 10 -2.50 10.61 -15.87
C ILE A 10 -1.29 11.51 -16.17
N ILE A 11 -0.60 11.91 -15.11
CA ILE A 11 0.56 12.80 -15.17
C ILE A 11 1.75 12.05 -14.60
N PHE A 12 2.69 11.65 -15.45
CA PHE A 12 3.92 11.01 -15.02
C PHE A 12 4.83 12.03 -14.34
N SER A 13 4.84 12.01 -13.01
CA SER A 13 5.67 12.89 -12.19
C SER A 13 6.24 12.11 -11.01
N ALA A 14 7.55 12.19 -10.83
CA ALA A 14 8.23 11.59 -9.69
C ALA A 14 7.70 12.12 -8.35
N LYS A 15 7.31 13.40 -8.29
CA LYS A 15 6.67 13.98 -7.12
C LYS A 15 5.35 13.28 -6.80
N ARG A 16 4.48 13.09 -7.80
CA ARG A 16 3.15 12.49 -7.62
C ARG A 16 3.21 11.03 -7.17
N TYR A 17 4.08 10.24 -7.79
CA TYR A 17 4.17 8.81 -7.47
C TYR A 17 5.11 8.51 -6.30
N GLY A 18 6.15 9.31 -6.13
CA GLY A 18 7.11 9.15 -5.03
C GLY A 18 6.68 9.84 -3.75
N ILE A 19 6.32 11.14 -3.80
CA ILE A 19 6.05 11.91 -2.58
C ILE A 19 4.57 11.85 -2.21
N ASP A 20 3.67 12.19 -3.14
CA ASP A 20 2.24 12.34 -2.81
C ASP A 20 1.61 10.96 -2.55
N ALA A 21 1.91 9.94 -3.37
CA ALA A 21 1.39 8.60 -3.19
C ALA A 21 1.96 7.92 -1.94
N LEU A 22 3.27 8.08 -1.65
CA LEU A 22 3.89 7.53 -0.45
C LEU A 22 3.34 8.18 0.82
N GLY A 23 3.18 9.50 0.83
CA GLY A 23 2.58 10.23 1.94
C GLY A 23 1.13 9.81 2.20
N ALA A 24 0.35 9.61 1.13
CA ALA A 24 -1.02 9.11 1.24
C ALA A 24 -1.06 7.66 1.75
N MET A 25 -0.16 6.79 1.26
CA MET A 25 -0.03 5.42 1.76
C MET A 25 0.24 5.41 3.28
N ALA A 26 1.14 6.27 3.75
CA ALA A 26 1.44 6.39 5.18
C ALA A 26 0.21 6.80 6.00
N GLN A 27 -0.62 7.72 5.50
CA GLN A 27 -1.87 8.08 6.16
C GLN A 27 -2.83 6.89 6.27
N GLY A 28 -3.00 6.12 5.20
CA GLY A 28 -3.80 4.89 5.20
C GLY A 28 -3.29 3.85 6.18
N LEU A 29 -1.96 3.65 6.23
CA LEU A 29 -1.31 2.75 7.17
C LEU A 29 -1.53 3.17 8.62
N PHE A 30 -1.35 4.46 8.94
CA PHE A 30 -1.55 4.96 10.30
C PHE A 30 -3.01 4.86 10.74
N ALA A 31 -3.95 5.23 9.87
CA ALA A 31 -5.37 5.17 10.18
C ALA A 31 -5.90 3.76 10.43
N SER A 32 -5.26 2.74 9.89
CA SER A 32 -5.67 1.33 10.00
C SER A 32 -4.76 0.53 10.93
N LEU A 33 -3.52 0.29 10.54
CA LEU A 33 -2.60 -0.58 11.27
C LEU A 33 -2.21 0.00 12.63
N LEU A 34 -1.77 1.26 12.67
CA LEU A 34 -1.32 1.87 13.93
C LEU A 34 -2.48 1.99 14.92
N ILE A 35 -3.60 2.57 14.51
CA ILE A 35 -4.78 2.73 15.39
C ILE A 35 -5.35 1.37 15.77
N GLY A 36 -5.42 0.42 14.82
CA GLY A 36 -5.87 -0.96 15.09
C GLY A 36 -4.99 -1.67 16.12
N THR A 37 -3.67 -1.46 16.07
CA THR A 37 -2.74 -2.01 17.05
C THR A 37 -2.93 -1.38 18.43
N ILE A 38 -3.08 -0.06 18.51
CA ILE A 38 -3.34 0.64 19.78
C ILE A 38 -4.63 0.11 20.43
N ILE A 39 -5.72 0.00 19.65
CA ILE A 39 -7.00 -0.50 20.17
C ILE A 39 -6.88 -1.96 20.62
N SER A 40 -6.22 -2.82 19.84
CA SER A 40 -6.00 -4.22 20.25
C SER A 40 -5.20 -4.32 21.55
N THR A 41 -4.09 -3.59 21.65
CA THR A 41 -3.22 -3.61 22.83
C THR A 41 -3.95 -3.10 24.07
N LEU A 42 -4.75 -2.03 23.95
CA LEU A 42 -5.61 -1.57 25.03
C LEU A 42 -6.62 -2.64 25.45
N GLY A 43 -7.22 -3.33 24.48
CA GLY A 43 -8.15 -4.43 24.74
C GLY A 43 -7.50 -5.58 25.50
N GLU A 44 -6.28 -5.96 25.11
CA GLU A 44 -5.49 -7.00 25.78
C GLU A 44 -5.11 -6.61 27.22
N GLN A 45 -4.64 -5.39 27.42
CA GLN A 45 -4.21 -4.90 28.74
C GLN A 45 -5.39 -4.71 29.71
N LEU A 46 -6.55 -4.29 29.21
CA LEU A 46 -7.76 -4.07 30.00
C LEU A 46 -8.64 -5.33 30.14
N GLY A 47 -8.31 -6.42 29.44
CA GLY A 47 -9.13 -7.64 29.40
C GLY A 47 -10.46 -7.46 28.66
N ILE A 48 -10.57 -6.47 27.75
CA ILE A 48 -11.79 -6.15 27.00
C ILE A 48 -11.74 -6.77 25.61
N GLY A 49 -12.27 -7.98 25.44
CA GLY A 49 -12.22 -8.73 24.18
C GLY A 49 -12.85 -8.02 22.98
N ILE A 50 -13.84 -7.17 23.17
CA ILE A 50 -14.46 -6.38 22.09
C ILE A 50 -13.44 -5.44 21.46
N LEU A 51 -12.60 -4.78 22.24
CA LEU A 51 -11.55 -3.88 21.69
C LEU A 51 -10.52 -4.66 20.88
N VAL A 52 -10.15 -5.87 21.31
CA VAL A 52 -9.25 -6.74 20.53
C VAL A 52 -9.87 -7.06 19.16
N THR A 53 -11.15 -7.37 19.13
CA THR A 53 -11.88 -7.66 17.87
C THR A 53 -11.95 -6.43 16.98
N VAL A 54 -12.29 -5.26 17.52
CA VAL A 54 -12.34 -3.99 16.77
C VAL A 54 -10.98 -3.65 16.18
N GLY A 55 -9.91 -3.75 16.97
CA GLY A 55 -8.55 -3.53 16.49
C GLY A 55 -8.12 -4.55 15.41
N GLY A 56 -8.60 -5.79 15.51
CA GLY A 56 -8.39 -6.82 14.50
C GLY A 56 -8.98 -6.44 13.13
N TYR A 57 -10.21 -5.94 13.10
CA TYR A 57 -10.83 -5.46 11.86
C TYR A 57 -10.08 -4.27 11.25
N ALA A 58 -9.65 -3.32 12.09
CA ALA A 58 -8.87 -2.18 11.63
C ALA A 58 -7.54 -2.61 10.99
N LYS A 59 -6.82 -3.53 11.63
CA LYS A 59 -5.58 -4.13 11.08
C LYS A 59 -5.83 -4.91 9.80
N GLY A 60 -6.91 -5.68 9.72
CA GLY A 60 -7.28 -6.43 8.51
C GLY A 60 -7.57 -5.54 7.30
N ALA A 61 -8.05 -4.30 7.53
CA ALA A 61 -8.34 -3.35 6.47
C ALA A 61 -7.11 -2.56 5.97
N THR A 62 -5.90 -2.82 6.49
CA THR A 62 -4.71 -2.00 6.23
C THR A 62 -4.39 -1.90 4.73
N GLY A 63 -4.39 -3.00 3.99
CA GLY A 63 -4.13 -2.99 2.55
C GLY A 63 -5.14 -2.14 1.78
N ALA A 64 -6.42 -2.27 2.10
CA ALA A 64 -7.48 -1.47 1.49
C ALA A 64 -7.34 0.02 1.81
N ALA A 65 -7.06 0.37 3.07
CA ALA A 65 -6.90 1.76 3.51
C ALA A 65 -5.73 2.44 2.80
N MET A 66 -4.59 1.77 2.69
CA MET A 66 -3.42 2.27 1.95
C MET A 66 -3.75 2.49 0.47
N ALA A 67 -4.38 1.52 -0.20
CA ALA A 67 -4.69 1.62 -1.62
C ALA A 67 -5.72 2.72 -1.92
N ILE A 68 -6.75 2.87 -1.08
CA ILE A 68 -7.73 3.96 -1.20
C ILE A 68 -7.05 5.31 -1.02
N SER A 69 -6.19 5.47 -0.02
CA SER A 69 -5.46 6.72 0.24
C SER A 69 -4.56 7.10 -0.96
N ILE A 70 -3.83 6.14 -1.54
CA ILE A 70 -3.06 6.34 -2.77
C ILE A 70 -3.98 6.76 -3.92
N GLY A 71 -5.12 6.09 -4.09
CA GLY A 71 -6.10 6.42 -5.12
C GLY A 71 -6.66 7.84 -5.00
N VAL A 72 -6.87 8.32 -3.77
CA VAL A 72 -7.27 9.72 -3.49
C VAL A 72 -6.16 10.69 -3.90
N ALA A 73 -4.91 10.44 -3.52
CA ALA A 73 -3.77 11.27 -3.91
C ALA A 73 -3.57 11.32 -5.43
N LEU A 74 -3.82 10.21 -6.11
CA LEU A 74 -3.80 10.12 -7.57
C LEU A 74 -5.06 10.66 -8.24
N GLN A 75 -6.03 11.17 -7.47
CA GLN A 75 -7.31 11.71 -7.96
C GLN A 75 -8.06 10.73 -8.87
N CYS A 76 -8.20 9.50 -8.41
CA CYS A 76 -8.92 8.46 -9.13
C CYS A 76 -10.44 8.72 -9.15
N PRO A 77 -11.15 8.37 -10.25
CA PRO A 77 -12.60 8.33 -10.25
C PRO A 77 -13.15 7.38 -9.19
N PRO A 78 -14.38 7.61 -8.66
CA PRO A 78 -14.94 6.81 -7.56
C PRO A 78 -14.95 5.30 -7.80
N LEU A 79 -15.31 4.85 -9.01
CA LEU A 79 -15.33 3.43 -9.36
C LEU A 79 -13.94 2.79 -9.29
N VAL A 80 -12.92 3.50 -9.77
CA VAL A 80 -11.52 3.05 -9.65
C VAL A 80 -11.13 3.03 -8.18
N LEU A 81 -11.41 4.11 -7.45
CA LEU A 81 -11.05 4.25 -6.04
C LEU A 81 -11.57 3.08 -5.18
N PHE A 82 -12.85 2.72 -5.33
CA PHE A 82 -13.44 1.60 -4.58
C PHE A 82 -12.86 0.25 -4.98
N SER A 83 -12.54 0.08 -6.26
CA SER A 83 -11.92 -1.15 -6.77
C SER A 83 -10.49 -1.35 -6.25
N LEU A 84 -9.77 -0.27 -5.98
CA LEU A 84 -8.44 -0.33 -5.39
C LEU A 84 -8.41 -0.94 -3.99
N ALA A 85 -9.53 -0.94 -3.25
CA ALA A 85 -9.62 -1.62 -1.96
C ALA A 85 -9.27 -3.12 -2.07
N ALA A 86 -9.87 -3.81 -3.04
CA ALA A 86 -9.59 -5.22 -3.28
C ALA A 86 -8.15 -5.47 -3.74
N VAL A 87 -7.64 -4.59 -4.60
CA VAL A 87 -6.25 -4.64 -5.08
C VAL A 87 -5.26 -4.47 -3.93
N GLY A 88 -5.51 -3.50 -3.05
CA GLY A 88 -4.65 -3.24 -1.89
C GLY A 88 -4.64 -4.39 -0.88
N MET A 89 -5.79 -5.03 -0.65
CA MET A 89 -5.85 -6.22 0.20
C MET A 89 -5.00 -7.35 -0.37
N ALA A 90 -5.17 -7.66 -1.67
CA ALA A 90 -4.40 -8.71 -2.33
C ALA A 90 -2.89 -8.40 -2.33
N ALA A 91 -2.49 -7.17 -2.66
CA ALA A 91 -1.09 -6.77 -2.67
C ALA A 91 -0.43 -6.82 -1.28
N ASN A 92 -1.17 -6.41 -0.25
CA ASN A 92 -0.67 -6.45 1.13
C ASN A 92 -0.49 -7.87 1.64
N GLU A 93 -1.46 -8.75 1.37
CA GLU A 93 -1.41 -10.16 1.77
C GLU A 93 -0.28 -10.90 1.05
N LEU A 94 -0.19 -10.79 -0.27
CA LEU A 94 0.82 -11.45 -1.09
C LEU A 94 2.24 -10.89 -0.87
N GLY A 95 2.34 -9.61 -0.49
CA GLY A 95 3.60 -8.94 -0.21
C GLY A 95 4.20 -9.29 1.16
N GLY A 96 3.43 -9.87 2.08
CA GLY A 96 3.90 -10.26 3.41
C GLY A 96 4.65 -9.14 4.13
N ALA A 97 5.93 -9.36 4.46
CA ALA A 97 6.77 -8.35 5.12
C ALA A 97 6.95 -7.07 4.30
N GLY A 98 6.89 -7.15 2.98
CA GLY A 98 6.93 -6.01 2.05
C GLY A 98 5.55 -5.53 1.61
N GLY A 99 4.48 -5.93 2.31
CA GLY A 99 3.10 -5.62 1.97
C GLY A 99 2.84 -4.15 1.64
N PRO A 100 3.21 -3.19 2.48
CA PRO A 100 3.01 -1.77 2.20
C PRO A 100 3.68 -1.31 0.90
N LEU A 101 4.91 -1.75 0.63
CA LEU A 101 5.62 -1.41 -0.60
C LEU A 101 4.98 -2.07 -1.83
N ALA A 102 4.52 -3.31 -1.69
CA ALA A 102 3.76 -3.99 -2.74
C ALA A 102 2.44 -3.25 -3.04
N VAL A 103 1.71 -2.81 -2.01
CA VAL A 103 0.51 -1.99 -2.17
C VAL A 103 0.82 -0.70 -2.92
N LEU A 104 1.90 0.01 -2.57
CA LEU A 104 2.28 1.24 -3.26
C LEU A 104 2.45 1.00 -4.77
N VAL A 105 3.32 0.06 -5.13
CA VAL A 105 3.65 -0.21 -6.53
C VAL A 105 2.43 -0.68 -7.31
N VAL A 106 1.76 -1.72 -6.82
CA VAL A 106 0.61 -2.32 -7.51
C VAL A 106 -0.55 -1.33 -7.64
N THR A 107 -0.84 -0.57 -6.58
CA THR A 107 -1.95 0.39 -6.59
C THR A 107 -1.71 1.53 -7.59
N ILE A 108 -0.49 2.04 -7.70
CA ILE A 108 -0.16 3.07 -8.71
C ILE A 108 -0.50 2.55 -10.12
N PHE A 109 0.00 1.36 -10.48
CA PHE A 109 -0.30 0.79 -11.79
C PHE A 109 -1.79 0.51 -11.99
N ALA A 110 -2.45 -0.14 -11.03
CA ALA A 110 -3.88 -0.45 -11.11
C ALA A 110 -4.74 0.82 -11.22
N ALA A 111 -4.37 1.89 -10.51
CA ALA A 111 -5.05 3.19 -10.57
C ALA A 111 -4.92 3.83 -11.96
N GLU A 112 -3.72 3.83 -12.54
CA GLU A 112 -3.51 4.42 -13.86
C GLU A 112 -4.23 3.62 -14.95
N PHE A 113 -4.20 2.28 -14.90
CA PHE A 113 -4.98 1.44 -15.81
C PHE A 113 -6.49 1.63 -15.63
N GLY A 114 -6.97 1.71 -14.40
CA GLY A 114 -8.38 1.99 -14.11
C GLY A 114 -8.84 3.34 -14.67
N LYS A 115 -8.02 4.39 -14.54
CA LYS A 115 -8.29 5.71 -15.13
C LYS A 115 -8.35 5.68 -16.66
N LEU A 116 -7.49 4.89 -17.32
CA LEU A 116 -7.51 4.75 -18.79
C LEU A 116 -8.85 4.23 -19.28
N VAL A 117 -9.43 3.24 -18.59
CA VAL A 117 -10.67 2.58 -19.01
C VAL A 117 -11.91 3.34 -18.53
N SER A 118 -11.83 4.06 -17.41
CA SER A 118 -12.97 4.79 -16.83
C SER A 118 -13.60 5.77 -17.80
N LYS A 119 -14.92 5.71 -17.92
CA LYS A 119 -15.76 6.56 -18.80
C LYS A 119 -15.53 6.38 -20.31
N GLU A 120 -14.93 5.27 -20.73
CA GLU A 120 -14.77 4.96 -22.16
C GLU A 120 -15.88 4.04 -22.69
N THR A 121 -16.59 3.33 -21.83
CA THR A 121 -17.63 2.38 -22.20
C THR A 121 -19.00 2.81 -21.69
N LYS A 122 -20.07 2.39 -22.40
CA LYS A 122 -21.45 2.64 -21.96
C LYS A 122 -21.81 1.91 -20.67
N ILE A 123 -21.06 0.85 -20.32
CA ILE A 123 -21.25 0.03 -19.12
C ILE A 123 -20.05 0.22 -18.17
N ASP A 124 -19.69 1.47 -17.96
CA ASP A 124 -18.52 1.86 -17.13
C ASP A 124 -18.56 1.27 -15.72
N ILE A 125 -19.75 1.16 -15.15
CA ILE A 125 -19.95 0.65 -13.78
C ILE A 125 -19.48 -0.79 -13.59
N ILE A 126 -19.42 -1.59 -14.64
CA ILE A 126 -18.94 -2.99 -14.59
C ILE A 126 -17.51 -3.08 -15.11
N VAL A 127 -17.24 -2.44 -16.25
CA VAL A 127 -15.96 -2.58 -16.97
C VAL A 127 -14.81 -1.97 -16.16
N THR A 128 -14.99 -0.78 -15.62
CA THR A 128 -13.94 -0.10 -14.85
C THR A 128 -13.51 -0.86 -13.60
N PRO A 129 -14.40 -1.29 -12.68
CA PRO A 129 -14.02 -2.12 -11.55
C PRO A 129 -13.40 -3.46 -11.97
N PHE A 130 -13.98 -4.13 -12.95
CA PHE A 130 -13.48 -5.41 -13.44
C PHE A 130 -12.03 -5.30 -13.93
N VAL A 131 -11.74 -4.34 -14.79
CA VAL A 131 -10.37 -4.14 -15.31
C VAL A 131 -9.41 -3.74 -14.19
N THR A 132 -9.80 -2.80 -13.32
CA THR A 132 -8.95 -2.34 -12.22
C THR A 132 -8.59 -3.48 -11.27
N ILE A 133 -9.56 -4.30 -10.87
CA ILE A 133 -9.33 -5.43 -9.97
C ILE A 133 -8.49 -6.51 -10.68
N CYS A 134 -8.88 -6.92 -11.89
CA CYS A 134 -8.13 -7.96 -12.62
C CYS A 134 -6.67 -7.56 -12.85
N VAL A 135 -6.42 -6.38 -13.36
CA VAL A 135 -5.07 -5.89 -13.60
C VAL A 135 -4.30 -5.77 -12.27
N GLY A 136 -4.92 -5.18 -11.25
CA GLY A 136 -4.29 -4.99 -9.95
C GLY A 136 -3.95 -6.32 -9.26
N VAL A 137 -4.87 -7.27 -9.24
CA VAL A 137 -4.63 -8.58 -8.61
C VAL A 137 -3.61 -9.42 -9.40
N LEU A 138 -3.66 -9.41 -10.74
CA LEU A 138 -2.65 -10.08 -11.57
C LEU A 138 -1.25 -9.48 -11.35
N LEU A 139 -1.13 -8.16 -11.25
CA LEU A 139 0.11 -7.49 -10.90
C LEU A 139 0.56 -7.87 -9.47
N SER A 140 -0.37 -7.98 -8.52
CA SER A 140 -0.06 -8.44 -7.16
C SER A 140 0.51 -9.84 -7.16
N LEU A 141 -0.09 -10.78 -7.90
CA LEU A 141 0.42 -12.16 -7.99
C LEU A 141 1.83 -12.23 -8.59
N GLY A 142 2.14 -11.36 -9.56
CA GLY A 142 3.45 -11.34 -10.20
C GLY A 142 4.53 -10.58 -9.42
N CYS A 143 4.21 -9.43 -8.87
CA CYS A 143 5.19 -8.50 -8.30
C CYS A 143 5.25 -8.52 -6.76
N ALA A 144 4.12 -8.73 -6.06
CA ALA A 144 4.10 -8.61 -4.61
C ALA A 144 4.99 -9.64 -3.88
N PRO A 145 5.07 -10.92 -4.29
CA PRO A 145 5.98 -11.88 -3.65
C PRO A 145 7.46 -11.51 -3.82
N ALA A 146 7.83 -10.97 -4.98
CA ALA A 146 9.21 -10.52 -5.24
C ALA A 146 9.59 -9.32 -4.36
N ILE A 147 8.66 -8.37 -4.20
CA ILE A 147 8.82 -7.22 -3.30
C ILE A 147 8.91 -7.70 -1.85
N GLY A 148 8.07 -8.66 -1.47
CA GLY A 148 8.09 -9.29 -0.14
C GLY A 148 9.42 -9.98 0.16
N ALA A 149 9.96 -10.72 -0.79
CA ALA A 149 11.27 -11.37 -0.66
C ALA A 149 12.41 -10.34 -0.52
N ALA A 150 12.39 -9.27 -1.30
CA ALA A 150 13.36 -8.17 -1.16
C ALA A 150 13.27 -7.50 0.23
N ALA A 151 12.04 -7.21 0.70
CA ALA A 151 11.84 -6.61 2.02
C ALA A 151 12.28 -7.54 3.16
N SER A 152 12.03 -8.85 3.05
CA SER A 152 12.49 -9.83 4.05
C SER A 152 14.02 -9.93 4.09
N THR A 153 14.69 -9.80 2.94
CA THR A 153 16.16 -9.77 2.87
C THR A 153 16.72 -8.57 3.62
N VAL A 154 16.11 -7.38 3.45
CA VAL A 154 16.49 -6.20 4.22
C VAL A 154 16.23 -6.40 5.72
N GLY A 155 15.08 -6.99 6.08
CA GLY A 155 14.76 -7.34 7.47
C GLY A 155 15.79 -8.30 8.09
N THR A 156 16.22 -9.32 7.35
CA THR A 156 17.26 -10.26 7.78
C THR A 156 18.61 -9.55 7.97
N ALA A 157 18.97 -8.63 7.07
CA ALA A 157 20.20 -7.84 7.21
C ALA A 157 20.16 -6.95 8.46
N ILE A 158 19.01 -6.35 8.78
CA ILE A 158 18.81 -5.58 10.02
C ILE A 158 18.94 -6.49 11.24
N MET A 159 18.31 -7.66 11.24
CA MET A 159 18.42 -8.64 12.33
C MET A 159 19.87 -9.09 12.54
N TRP A 160 20.57 -9.42 11.45
CA TRP A 160 22.00 -9.75 11.53
C TRP A 160 22.83 -8.59 12.11
N ALA A 161 22.54 -7.35 11.70
CA ALA A 161 23.20 -6.18 12.24
C ALA A 161 22.92 -5.97 13.75
N THR A 162 21.74 -6.37 14.24
CA THR A 162 21.38 -6.26 15.67
C THR A 162 22.08 -7.31 16.56
N GLU A 163 22.58 -8.40 15.98
CA GLU A 163 23.38 -9.41 16.70
C GLU A 163 24.85 -8.98 16.86
N LEU A 164 25.29 -7.95 16.13
CA LEU A 164 26.62 -7.37 16.28
C LEU A 164 26.71 -6.55 17.59
N GLN A 165 27.94 -6.16 17.96
CA GLN A 165 28.16 -5.31 19.13
C GLN A 165 27.33 -4.01 19.04
N PRO A 166 26.79 -3.49 20.15
CA PRO A 166 25.83 -2.37 20.16
C PRO A 166 26.23 -1.13 19.38
N PHE A 167 27.52 -0.84 19.29
CA PHE A 167 28.05 0.30 18.57
C PHE A 167 27.89 0.15 17.04
N PHE A 168 28.27 -1.00 16.48
CA PHE A 168 28.13 -1.29 15.05
C PHE A 168 26.67 -1.42 14.67
N MET A 169 25.84 -2.04 15.53
CA MET A 169 24.40 -2.11 15.35
C MET A 169 23.78 -0.71 15.15
N GLY A 170 24.10 0.25 16.02
CA GLY A 170 23.58 1.60 15.94
C GLY A 170 23.90 2.29 14.61
N ILE A 171 25.13 2.14 14.12
CA ILE A 171 25.58 2.72 12.84
C ILE A 171 24.83 2.05 11.66
N ILE A 172 24.82 0.73 11.57
CA ILE A 172 24.24 0.01 10.44
C ILE A 172 22.74 0.23 10.36
N VAL A 173 22.01 0.12 11.49
CA VAL A 173 20.57 0.35 11.54
C VAL A 173 20.23 1.79 11.15
N SER A 174 20.96 2.78 11.67
CA SER A 174 20.75 4.19 11.33
C SER A 174 20.94 4.46 9.84
N VAL A 175 21.96 3.86 9.21
CA VAL A 175 22.21 4.01 7.77
C VAL A 175 21.10 3.36 6.96
N ILE A 176 20.72 2.11 7.26
CA ILE A 176 19.67 1.40 6.51
C ILE A 176 18.32 2.11 6.66
N VAL A 177 17.93 2.47 7.88
CA VAL A 177 16.68 3.18 8.14
C VAL A 177 16.72 4.59 7.53
N GLY A 178 17.85 5.29 7.63
CA GLY A 178 18.04 6.58 7.01
C GLY A 178 17.87 6.54 5.49
N ILE A 179 18.48 5.58 4.82
CA ILE A 179 18.30 5.37 3.37
C ILE A 179 16.83 5.05 3.05
N ALA A 180 16.20 4.15 3.81
CA ALA A 180 14.80 3.76 3.59
C ALA A 180 13.81 4.92 3.81
N LEU A 181 14.13 5.88 4.68
CA LEU A 181 13.28 7.05 4.94
C LEU A 181 13.54 8.21 3.97
N THR A 182 14.71 8.25 3.30
CA THR A 182 15.08 9.32 2.36
C THR A 182 14.79 8.97 0.90
N LEU A 183 14.54 7.71 0.59
CA LEU A 183 14.05 7.23 -0.71
C LEU A 183 12.55 7.34 -0.79
#